data_8e15fb75fb4fda810783969b7da3f720
#
_entry.id   8e15fb75fb4fda810783969b7da3f720
#
_cell.length_a   1.000
_cell.length_b   1.000
_cell.length_c   1.000
_cell.angle_alpha   90.00
_cell.angle_beta   90.00
_cell.angle_gamma   90.00
#
_symmetry.space_group_name_H-M   'P 1'
#
loop_
_entity.id
_entity.type
_entity.pdbx_description
1 polymer ?
#
loop_
_entity_poly.entity_id
_entity_poly.type
_entity_poly.pdbx_seq_one_letter_code
_entity_poly.pdbx_strand_id
1 'polypeptide(L)'
;AALCAECSQIYEGKPGDDTTVVVARIIDRKPVNLMTGPPLDRNDDETITADFMKDESAKHIVSGGTSATILSRELGRPLRVSMDYSDPDIPPIAFMEGIDLVTEGVLTLRKAIELLKRYLIECDLSSEFFSELDKKNGASMIAKILIEDCTELHMFVGTAANSAYQN
;
A
#
# COMPACT_ATOMS: atom_id res chain seq x y z
N ALA A 1 23.82 6.12 16.73
CA ALA A 1 24.24 6.46 18.10
C ALA A 1 25.52 5.72 18.51
N ALA A 2 25.56 4.36 18.49
CA ALA A 2 26.74 3.59 18.95
C ALA A 2 28.02 3.91 18.15
N LEU A 3 27.97 3.97 16.83
CA LEU A 3 29.11 4.32 15.97
C LEU A 3 29.62 5.74 16.22
N CYS A 4 28.74 6.71 16.41
CA CYS A 4 29.16 8.07 16.73
C CYS A 4 29.87 8.14 18.09
N ALA A 5 29.40 7.36 19.08
CA ALA A 5 30.03 7.27 20.39
C ALA A 5 31.43 6.64 20.28
N GLU A 6 31.58 5.58 19.51
CA GLU A 6 32.86 4.90 19.27
C GLU A 6 33.86 5.83 18.57
N CYS A 7 33.44 6.50 17.50
CA CYS A 7 34.28 7.50 16.81
C CYS A 7 34.68 8.63 17.77
N SER A 8 33.75 9.14 18.59
CA SER A 8 34.03 10.19 19.56
C SER A 8 35.06 9.75 20.62
N GLN A 9 35.03 8.48 21.00
CA GLN A 9 35.98 7.90 21.95
C GLN A 9 37.37 7.73 21.34
N ILE A 10 37.45 7.24 20.10
CA ILE A 10 38.71 7.05 19.37
C ILE A 10 39.40 8.39 19.13
N TYR A 11 38.66 9.44 18.84
CA TYR A 11 39.20 10.78 18.55
C TYR A 11 39.14 11.74 19.74
N GLU A 12 39.00 11.23 20.96
CA GLU A 12 39.03 12.04 22.21
C GLU A 12 38.02 13.22 22.21
N GLY A 13 36.83 13.00 21.60
CA GLY A 13 35.77 14.01 21.53
C GLY A 13 35.99 15.09 20.46
N LYS A 14 36.99 14.97 19.62
CA LYS A 14 37.22 15.89 18.50
C LYS A 14 37.04 15.15 17.17
N PRO A 15 36.41 15.77 16.15
CA PRO A 15 36.33 15.15 14.83
C PRO A 15 37.77 15.05 14.25
N GLY A 16 38.22 13.83 13.99
CA GLY A 16 39.58 13.58 13.45
C GLY A 16 39.60 13.60 11.92
N ASP A 17 38.60 13.02 11.29
CA ASP A 17 38.45 12.92 9.85
C ASP A 17 36.99 12.58 9.50
N ASP A 18 36.65 12.63 8.21
CA ASP A 18 35.34 12.22 7.71
C ASP A 18 35.11 10.73 7.95
N THR A 19 33.95 10.41 8.52
CA THR A 19 33.59 9.03 8.79
C THR A 19 32.33 8.65 7.99
N THR A 20 32.46 7.65 7.12
CA THR A 20 31.35 7.11 6.32
C THR A 20 31.01 5.71 6.81
N VAL A 21 29.74 5.47 7.04
CA VAL A 21 29.23 4.14 7.41
C VAL A 21 28.25 3.67 6.34
N VAL A 22 28.47 2.48 5.82
CA VAL A 22 27.57 1.82 4.88
C VAL A 22 27.01 0.56 5.54
N VAL A 23 25.69 0.46 5.62
CA VAL A 23 25.00 -0.73 6.09
C VAL A 23 24.20 -1.33 4.93
N ALA A 24 24.54 -2.57 4.56
CA ALA A 24 23.79 -3.34 3.57
C ALA A 24 22.97 -4.43 4.28
N ARG A 25 21.67 -4.48 4.01
CA ARG A 25 20.76 -5.52 4.49
C ARG A 25 20.15 -6.24 3.30
N ILE A 26 20.28 -7.56 3.28
CA ILE A 26 19.57 -8.40 2.32
C ILE A 26 18.19 -8.73 2.93
N ILE A 27 17.14 -8.49 2.18
CA ILE A 27 15.76 -8.77 2.57
C ILE A 27 15.10 -9.64 1.51
N ASP A 28 14.11 -10.43 1.90
CA ASP A 28 13.29 -11.20 0.98
C ASP A 28 12.46 -10.26 0.10
N ARG A 29 12.25 -10.67 -1.16
CA ARG A 29 11.35 -9.96 -2.07
C ARG A 29 9.92 -10.07 -1.58
N LYS A 30 9.25 -8.93 -1.41
CA LYS A 30 7.84 -8.82 -1.02
C LYS A 30 7.11 -7.93 -2.04
N PRO A 31 6.71 -8.47 -3.20
CA PRO A 31 6.00 -7.70 -4.21
C PRO A 31 4.56 -7.40 -3.76
N VAL A 32 4.07 -6.24 -4.15
CA VAL A 32 2.69 -5.82 -3.97
C VAL A 32 2.15 -5.35 -5.31
N ASN A 33 1.07 -5.95 -5.77
CA ASN A 33 0.29 -5.52 -6.91
C ASN A 33 -0.90 -4.70 -6.43
N LEU A 34 -1.01 -3.45 -6.84
CA LEU A 34 -2.12 -2.56 -6.51
C LEU A 34 -2.87 -2.17 -7.78
N MET A 35 -4.14 -2.56 -7.86
CA MET A 35 -5.02 -2.19 -8.97
C MET A 35 -5.99 -1.10 -8.54
N THR A 36 -6.12 -0.05 -9.37
CA THR A 36 -7.11 1.02 -9.18
C THR A 36 -7.60 1.59 -10.50
N GLY A 37 -8.87 1.89 -10.57
CA GLY A 37 -9.54 2.38 -11.79
C GLY A 37 -9.78 1.28 -12.82
N PRO A 38 -10.84 1.40 -13.64
CA PRO A 38 -11.11 0.50 -14.74
C PRO A 38 -10.24 0.84 -15.95
N PRO A 39 -9.90 -0.12 -16.82
CA PRO A 39 -9.29 0.16 -18.11
C PRO A 39 -10.23 0.98 -19.00
N LEU A 40 -9.66 1.66 -19.99
CA LEU A 40 -10.44 2.50 -20.92
C LEU A 40 -11.33 1.63 -21.84
N ASP A 41 -10.79 0.51 -22.30
CA ASP A 41 -11.50 -0.47 -23.11
C ASP A 41 -11.83 -1.71 -22.29
N ARG A 42 -13.08 -2.16 -22.33
CA ARG A 42 -13.51 -3.40 -21.67
C ARG A 42 -12.85 -4.65 -22.23
N ASN A 43 -12.35 -4.60 -23.45
CA ASN A 43 -11.62 -5.72 -24.04
C ASN A 43 -10.28 -5.98 -23.33
N ASP A 44 -9.79 -5.00 -22.57
CA ASP A 44 -8.55 -5.11 -21.79
C ASP A 44 -8.78 -5.72 -20.39
N ASP A 45 -10.04 -5.91 -19.97
CA ASP A 45 -10.39 -6.40 -18.63
C ASP A 45 -9.75 -7.76 -18.32
N GLU A 46 -9.80 -8.70 -19.26
CA GLU A 46 -9.18 -10.03 -19.14
C GLU A 46 -7.65 -9.92 -19.03
N THR A 47 -7.04 -9.13 -19.92
CA THR A 47 -5.58 -8.98 -19.99
C THR A 47 -5.04 -8.34 -18.71
N ILE A 48 -5.64 -7.24 -18.25
CA ILE A 48 -5.18 -6.56 -17.03
C ILE A 48 -5.39 -7.42 -15.79
N THR A 49 -6.46 -8.22 -15.75
CA THR A 49 -6.72 -9.19 -14.68
C THR A 49 -5.65 -10.28 -14.66
N ALA A 50 -5.31 -10.85 -15.81
CA ALA A 50 -4.29 -11.88 -15.93
C ALA A 50 -2.91 -11.35 -15.51
N ASP A 51 -2.52 -10.16 -15.98
CA ASP A 51 -1.24 -9.54 -15.61
C ASP A 51 -1.19 -9.18 -14.13
N PHE A 52 -2.28 -8.70 -13.55
CA PHE A 52 -2.38 -8.39 -12.13
C PHE A 52 -2.19 -9.63 -11.25
N MET A 53 -2.74 -10.77 -11.65
CA MET A 53 -2.67 -12.04 -10.90
C MET A 53 -1.43 -12.89 -11.23
N LYS A 54 -0.58 -12.48 -12.16
CA LYS A 54 0.54 -13.27 -12.69
C LYS A 54 1.59 -13.64 -11.66
N ASP A 55 1.89 -12.76 -10.73
CA ASP A 55 2.86 -13.03 -9.65
C ASP A 55 2.13 -13.57 -8.42
N GLU A 56 2.08 -14.89 -8.27
CA GLU A 56 1.42 -15.54 -7.13
C GLU A 56 2.09 -15.24 -5.78
N SER A 57 3.34 -14.77 -5.80
CA SER A 57 4.05 -14.35 -4.58
C SER A 57 3.70 -12.95 -4.13
N ALA A 58 3.05 -12.16 -4.98
CA ALA A 58 2.66 -10.79 -4.68
C ALA A 58 1.43 -10.74 -3.76
N LYS A 59 1.41 -9.75 -2.87
CA LYS A 59 0.15 -9.34 -2.25
C LYS A 59 -0.68 -8.56 -3.26
N HIS A 60 -1.97 -8.92 -3.37
CA HIS A 60 -2.90 -8.31 -4.31
C HIS A 60 -3.85 -7.36 -3.59
N ILE A 61 -3.76 -6.07 -3.93
CA ILE A 61 -4.62 -5.01 -3.39
C ILE A 61 -5.47 -4.43 -4.51
N VAL A 62 -6.76 -4.35 -4.29
CA VAL A 62 -7.70 -3.70 -5.22
C VAL A 62 -8.35 -2.52 -4.53
N SER A 63 -8.17 -1.33 -5.10
CA SER A 63 -8.79 -0.11 -4.58
C SER A 63 -9.73 0.49 -5.61
N GLY A 64 -11.01 0.30 -5.39
CA GLY A 64 -12.09 0.77 -6.24
C GLY A 64 -13.14 -0.29 -6.55
N GLY A 65 -14.41 0.04 -6.33
CA GLY A 65 -15.54 -0.87 -6.54
C GLY A 65 -15.65 -1.39 -7.97
N THR A 66 -15.38 -0.53 -8.96
CA THR A 66 -15.39 -0.93 -10.39
C THR A 66 -14.30 -1.94 -10.70
N SER A 67 -13.07 -1.68 -10.25
CA SER A 67 -11.95 -2.63 -10.43
C SER A 67 -12.22 -3.96 -9.75
N ALA A 68 -12.78 -3.92 -8.53
CA ALA A 68 -13.17 -5.12 -7.80
C ALA A 68 -14.27 -5.92 -8.54
N THR A 69 -15.24 -5.22 -9.16
CA THR A 69 -16.28 -5.86 -9.96
C THR A 69 -15.74 -6.52 -11.23
N ILE A 70 -14.78 -5.87 -11.90
CA ILE A 70 -14.09 -6.44 -13.07
C ILE A 70 -13.36 -7.72 -12.66
N LEU A 71 -12.51 -7.66 -11.64
CA LEU A 71 -11.80 -8.84 -11.14
C LEU A 71 -12.74 -9.96 -10.70
N SER A 72 -13.84 -9.63 -9.99
CA SER A 72 -14.85 -10.62 -9.60
C SER A 72 -15.44 -11.35 -10.79
N ARG A 73 -15.73 -10.62 -11.87
CA ARG A 73 -16.27 -11.19 -13.10
C ARG A 73 -15.25 -12.06 -13.83
N GLU A 74 -14.04 -11.52 -14.08
CA GLU A 74 -13.02 -12.21 -14.87
C GLU A 74 -12.46 -13.45 -14.16
N LEU A 75 -12.34 -13.40 -12.82
CA LEU A 75 -11.88 -14.53 -12.03
C LEU A 75 -13.01 -15.51 -11.65
N GLY A 76 -14.28 -15.13 -11.87
CA GLY A 76 -15.43 -15.92 -11.44
C GLY A 76 -15.54 -16.04 -9.90
N ARG A 77 -15.00 -15.08 -9.15
CA ARG A 77 -14.93 -15.10 -7.69
C ARG A 77 -15.89 -14.07 -7.07
N PRO A 78 -16.75 -14.46 -6.11
CA PRO A 78 -17.71 -13.53 -5.53
C PRO A 78 -17.05 -12.47 -4.65
N LEU A 79 -17.49 -11.21 -4.83
CA LEU A 79 -17.13 -10.09 -3.97
C LEU A 79 -18.08 -10.03 -2.77
N ARG A 80 -17.56 -10.00 -1.55
CA ARG A 80 -18.31 -9.92 -0.30
C ARG A 80 -17.90 -8.68 0.47
N VAL A 81 -18.80 -7.72 0.62
CA VAL A 81 -18.55 -6.49 1.39
C VAL A 81 -18.65 -6.82 2.88
N SER A 82 -17.71 -6.30 3.68
CA SER A 82 -17.76 -6.37 5.13
C SER A 82 -18.93 -5.54 5.65
N MET A 83 -19.63 -6.06 6.66
CA MET A 83 -20.64 -5.31 7.39
C MET A 83 -20.05 -4.53 8.57
N ASP A 84 -18.74 -4.61 8.78
CA ASP A 84 -18.02 -3.95 9.86
C ASP A 84 -17.57 -2.55 9.44
N TYR A 85 -18.25 -1.54 9.96
CA TYR A 85 -17.93 -0.13 9.78
C TYR A 85 -17.04 0.35 10.92
N SER A 86 -15.77 -0.04 10.90
CA SER A 86 -14.81 0.31 11.95
C SER A 86 -14.40 1.80 11.92
N ASP A 87 -14.64 2.50 10.82
CA ASP A 87 -14.28 3.91 10.65
C ASP A 87 -15.40 4.64 9.89
N PRO A 88 -16.00 5.71 10.44
CA PRO A 88 -17.10 6.42 9.78
C PRO A 88 -16.66 7.19 8.52
N ASP A 89 -15.38 7.54 8.42
CA ASP A 89 -14.84 8.35 7.34
C ASP A 89 -14.26 7.49 6.20
N ILE A 90 -14.10 6.19 6.42
CA ILE A 90 -13.51 5.27 5.45
C ILE A 90 -14.49 4.14 5.17
N PRO A 91 -14.91 3.96 3.90
CA PRO A 91 -15.80 2.87 3.52
C PRO A 91 -15.28 1.48 3.94
N PRO A 92 -16.20 0.52 4.18
CA PRO A 92 -15.83 -0.81 4.59
C PRO A 92 -14.99 -1.52 3.53
N ILE A 93 -14.17 -2.44 3.99
CA ILE A 93 -13.40 -3.34 3.12
C ILE A 93 -14.30 -4.43 2.54
N ALA A 94 -13.84 -5.05 1.46
CA ALA A 94 -14.47 -6.23 0.91
C ALA A 94 -13.48 -7.40 0.84
N PHE A 95 -14.02 -8.58 0.60
CA PHE A 95 -13.27 -9.84 0.52
C PHE A 95 -13.52 -10.50 -0.83
N MET A 96 -12.45 -11.00 -1.43
CA MET A 96 -12.48 -11.83 -2.63
C MET A 96 -11.40 -12.90 -2.47
N GLU A 97 -11.72 -14.13 -2.83
CA GLU A 97 -10.75 -15.23 -2.75
C GLU A 97 -9.51 -14.94 -3.61
N GLY A 98 -8.31 -15.08 -3.03
CA GLY A 98 -7.03 -14.82 -3.70
C GLY A 98 -6.67 -13.34 -3.85
N ILE A 99 -7.40 -12.43 -3.22
CA ILE A 99 -7.08 -11.01 -3.10
C ILE A 99 -6.90 -10.67 -1.62
N ASP A 100 -5.75 -10.09 -1.27
CA ASP A 100 -5.40 -9.80 0.13
C ASP A 100 -6.23 -8.67 0.72
N LEU A 101 -6.55 -7.66 -0.11
CA LEU A 101 -7.33 -6.51 0.34
C LEU A 101 -8.14 -5.90 -0.81
N VAL A 102 -9.44 -5.74 -0.59
CA VAL A 102 -10.33 -4.99 -1.49
C VAL A 102 -10.90 -3.80 -0.72
N THR A 103 -10.74 -2.61 -1.29
CA THR A 103 -11.21 -1.36 -0.68
C THR A 103 -12.03 -0.53 -1.66
N GLU A 104 -12.73 0.46 -1.14
CA GLU A 104 -13.26 1.54 -1.94
C GLU A 104 -12.09 2.35 -2.55
N GLY A 105 -12.36 3.20 -3.53
CA GLY A 105 -11.35 3.84 -4.36
C GLY A 105 -10.71 5.10 -3.77
N VAL A 106 -11.16 6.27 -4.25
CA VAL A 106 -10.45 7.56 -4.12
C VAL A 106 -10.28 8.02 -2.66
N LEU A 107 -11.31 7.88 -1.83
CA LEU A 107 -11.24 8.32 -0.43
C LEU A 107 -10.23 7.49 0.36
N THR A 108 -10.28 6.18 0.18
CA THR A 108 -9.36 5.24 0.84
C THR A 108 -7.92 5.47 0.42
N LEU A 109 -7.65 5.63 -0.89
CA LEU A 109 -6.30 5.90 -1.40
C LEU A 109 -5.77 7.26 -0.93
N ARG A 110 -6.61 8.30 -0.91
CA ARG A 110 -6.21 9.62 -0.39
C ARG A 110 -5.72 9.50 1.05
N LYS A 111 -6.49 8.83 1.89
CA LYS A 111 -6.13 8.64 3.30
C LYS A 111 -4.88 7.78 3.48
N ALA A 112 -4.73 6.73 2.68
CA ALA A 112 -3.50 5.92 2.67
C ALA A 112 -2.27 6.75 2.27
N ILE A 113 -2.39 7.62 1.25
CA ILE A 113 -1.33 8.52 0.83
C ILE A 113 -0.97 9.53 1.93
N GLU A 114 -1.94 10.04 2.70
CA GLU A 114 -1.68 10.92 3.84
C GLU A 114 -0.84 10.20 4.90
N LEU A 115 -1.16 8.95 5.24
CA LEU A 115 -0.38 8.14 6.17
C LEU A 115 1.03 7.87 5.66
N LEU A 116 1.18 7.53 4.38
CA LEU A 116 2.49 7.32 3.76
C LEU A 116 3.35 8.59 3.75
N LYS A 117 2.74 9.75 3.48
CA LYS A 117 3.44 11.05 3.53
C LYS A 117 3.92 11.37 4.94
N ARG A 118 3.09 11.15 5.96
CA ARG A 118 3.50 11.32 7.36
C ARG A 118 4.69 10.42 7.69
N TYR A 119 4.61 9.14 7.34
CA TYR A 119 5.71 8.19 7.54
C TYR A 119 7.03 8.64 6.91
N LEU A 120 6.99 9.24 5.71
CA LEU A 120 8.20 9.66 4.97
C LEU A 120 8.77 11.00 5.44
N ILE A 121 7.93 11.89 5.97
CA ILE A 121 8.32 13.30 6.27
C ILE A 121 8.60 13.50 7.75
N GLU A 122 7.83 12.86 8.63
CA GLU A 122 7.98 13.02 10.08
C GLU A 122 9.23 12.27 10.57
N CYS A 123 10.20 13.00 11.11
CA CYS A 123 11.45 12.41 11.62
C CYS A 123 11.24 11.63 12.93
N ASP A 124 10.17 11.93 13.67
CA ASP A 124 9.82 11.28 14.94
C ASP A 124 8.31 10.94 14.92
N LEU A 125 8.02 9.69 14.60
CA LEU A 125 6.65 9.21 14.51
C LEU A 125 6.08 8.95 15.88
N SER A 126 4.93 9.55 16.17
CA SER A 126 4.25 9.41 17.45
C SER A 126 3.57 8.04 17.63
N SER A 127 3.26 7.69 18.88
CA SER A 127 2.48 6.48 19.18
C SER A 127 1.06 6.52 18.57
N GLU A 128 0.49 7.72 18.40
CA GLU A 128 -0.79 7.91 17.73
C GLU A 128 -0.72 7.53 16.24
N PHE A 129 0.40 7.82 15.57
CA PHE A 129 0.61 7.39 14.18
C PHE A 129 0.55 5.87 14.04
N PHE A 130 1.26 5.14 14.91
CA PHE A 130 1.25 3.68 14.88
C PHE A 130 -0.12 3.10 15.25
N SER A 131 -0.82 3.73 16.21
CA SER A 131 -2.20 3.36 16.55
C SER A 131 -3.16 3.59 15.37
N GLU A 132 -2.95 4.64 14.58
CA GLU A 132 -3.72 4.90 13.37
C GLU A 132 -3.40 3.89 12.26
N LEU A 133 -2.13 3.51 12.10
CA LEU A 133 -1.68 2.51 11.14
C LEU A 133 -2.23 1.10 11.46
N ASP A 134 -2.46 0.80 12.73
CA ASP A 134 -3.01 -0.49 13.19
C ASP A 134 -4.54 -0.61 13.11
N LYS A 135 -5.23 0.44 12.68
CA LYS A 135 -6.69 0.38 12.47
C LYS A 135 -7.05 -0.59 11.36
N LYS A 136 -8.20 -1.28 11.54
CA LYS A 136 -8.75 -2.23 10.57
C LYS A 136 -9.65 -1.56 9.52
N ASN A 137 -9.18 -0.45 8.93
CA ASN A 137 -9.84 0.18 7.79
C ASN A 137 -8.94 0.09 6.55
N GLY A 138 -9.54 0.24 5.36
CA GLY A 138 -8.85 0.06 4.09
C GLY A 138 -7.60 0.93 3.92
N ALA A 139 -7.64 2.18 4.37
CA ALA A 139 -6.52 3.12 4.22
C ALA A 139 -5.31 2.74 5.08
N SER A 140 -5.56 2.44 6.37
CA SER A 140 -4.51 1.99 7.29
C SER A 140 -3.90 0.67 6.86
N MET A 141 -4.73 -0.28 6.38
CA MET A 141 -4.25 -1.57 5.87
C MET A 141 -3.39 -1.41 4.62
N ILE A 142 -3.77 -0.57 3.64
CA ILE A 142 -2.93 -0.26 2.47
C ILE A 142 -1.61 0.35 2.91
N ALA A 143 -1.64 1.40 3.75
CA ALA A 143 -0.44 2.08 4.21
C ALA A 143 0.48 1.12 4.98
N LYS A 144 -0.06 0.29 5.85
CA LYS A 144 0.70 -0.71 6.62
C LYS A 144 1.39 -1.73 5.71
N ILE A 145 0.67 -2.30 4.74
CA ILE A 145 1.25 -3.23 3.76
C ILE A 145 2.41 -2.56 3.01
N LEU A 146 2.23 -1.33 2.56
CA LEU A 146 3.27 -0.62 1.80
C LEU A 146 4.49 -0.23 2.65
N ILE A 147 4.32 0.03 3.95
CA ILE A 147 5.41 0.38 4.87
C ILE A 147 6.17 -0.86 5.33
N GLU A 148 5.47 -1.93 5.71
CA GLU A 148 6.06 -3.08 6.42
C GLU A 148 6.35 -4.27 5.50
N ASP A 149 5.53 -4.46 4.46
CA ASP A 149 5.49 -5.66 3.65
C ASP A 149 5.65 -5.41 2.14
N CYS A 150 6.23 -4.28 1.74
CA CYS A 150 6.42 -3.96 0.33
C CYS A 150 7.88 -3.63 0.04
N THR A 151 8.51 -4.42 -0.81
CA THR A 151 9.85 -4.13 -1.36
C THR A 151 9.78 -3.72 -2.82
N GLU A 152 8.66 -4.03 -3.49
CA GLU A 152 8.43 -3.77 -4.90
C GLU A 152 6.93 -3.54 -5.12
N LEU A 153 6.56 -2.36 -5.62
CA LEU A 153 5.18 -1.98 -5.88
C LEU A 153 4.91 -1.94 -7.38
N HIS A 154 3.97 -2.76 -7.84
CA HIS A 154 3.44 -2.71 -9.20
C HIS A 154 2.04 -2.09 -9.18
N MET A 155 1.87 -1.00 -9.91
CA MET A 155 0.60 -0.30 -9.99
C MET A 155 -0.10 -0.58 -11.31
N PHE A 156 -1.31 -1.12 -11.25
CA PHE A 156 -2.23 -1.33 -12.36
C PHE A 156 -3.28 -0.22 -12.32
N VAL A 157 -3.09 0.82 -13.13
CA VAL A 157 -3.92 2.02 -13.10
C VAL A 157 -4.78 2.10 -14.34
N GLY A 158 -6.07 1.91 -14.19
CA GLY A 158 -7.02 2.12 -15.26
C GLY A 158 -7.26 3.62 -15.51
N THR A 159 -7.41 3.97 -16.77
CA THR A 159 -7.52 5.37 -17.23
C THR A 159 -8.92 5.77 -17.66
N ALA A 160 -9.92 4.89 -17.52
CA ALA A 160 -11.31 5.25 -17.83
C ALA A 160 -11.79 6.34 -16.87
N ALA A 161 -12.45 7.35 -17.42
CA ALA A 161 -13.06 8.40 -16.64
C ALA A 161 -14.20 7.83 -15.78
N ASN A 162 -14.13 8.03 -14.48
CA ASN A 162 -15.23 7.70 -13.60
C ASN A 162 -16.26 8.83 -13.62
N SER A 163 -17.39 8.60 -14.27
CA SER A 163 -18.48 9.59 -14.39
C SER A 163 -19.01 10.10 -13.04
N ALA A 164 -18.82 9.35 -11.97
CA ALA A 164 -19.22 9.77 -10.63
C ALA A 164 -18.37 10.92 -10.03
N TYR A 165 -17.20 11.22 -10.60
CA TYR A 165 -16.28 12.27 -10.13
C TYR A 165 -16.04 13.39 -11.13
N GLN A 166 -16.90 13.52 -12.15
CA GLN A 166 -16.79 14.57 -13.17
C GLN A 166 -17.56 15.87 -12.83
N ASN A 167 -17.90 16.11 -11.57
CA ASN A 167 -18.53 17.35 -11.10
C ASN A 167 -17.59 18.17 -10.24
#